data_b837a67b29fcf0ce718c408d82ad5676
#
_entry.id   b837a67b29fcf0ce718c408d82ad5676
#
_cell.length_a   1.000
_cell.length_b   1.000
_cell.length_c   1.000
_cell.angle_alpha   90.00
_cell.angle_beta   90.00
_cell.angle_gamma   90.00
#
_symmetry.space_group_name_H-M   'P 1'
#
loop_
_entity.id
_entity.type
_entity.pdbx_description
1 polymer ?
#
loop_
_entity_poly.entity_id
_entity_poly.type
_entity_poly.pdbx_seq_one_letter_code
_entity_poly.pdbx_strand_id
1 'polypeptide(L)'
;MAKRVVIVGGGVAGIYVLRNLLVRKDEVEEGLNFTLIKREKSGWESTCGLPFALRGWYEIDRTEINKPQFFIDQGVDFRTETEVTRLNVEENSVVLKTGEVLKYDYLAIATGREPSVPAVVKEAKLEGVYTFTDEDDARKIEAAMNSAYVKNAFVRGRGFIGLQAAVAFSEKGLKTAVLGGPLSLLPSCLDQDMGDMVKEWLEKQGIRFILERKEITGLKGDGGRVKSVVISDGGEEEEIPADVVVIAKGMNPNTQLAKDAGIETGESRGIVTDSVMRVKKGRGYLSNVYAVGDCTEVIDGVTHRPRLSQFASTAVVQAKVITDNILSDVTGQPAVYSSYEPCLSPSVTDIGGLLVGSVGVTSEVAARAGIKTICGQATKLTKARYFPGAKPLTLKLIFDAYTRKLIGAQMAGEATVAERVNEFAVAIRVGMTAEEMRNMERCFDPSLALLIDVVINAAEKALGITPVT
;
A
#
# COMPACT_ATOMS: atom_id res chain seq x y z
N MET A 1 22.37 -26.97 17.41
CA MET A 1 22.54 -26.79 15.95
C MET A 1 21.81 -25.50 15.57
N ALA A 2 22.42 -24.70 14.71
CA ALA A 2 21.82 -23.46 14.22
C ALA A 2 20.43 -23.72 13.59
N LYS A 3 19.43 -22.90 13.94
CA LYS A 3 18.08 -22.98 13.41
C LYS A 3 18.01 -22.37 12.01
N ARG A 4 17.29 -23.02 11.10
CA ARG A 4 17.13 -22.59 9.71
C ARG A 4 15.87 -21.77 9.54
N VAL A 5 16.03 -20.53 9.14
CA VAL A 5 14.90 -19.63 8.83
C VAL A 5 14.83 -19.47 7.31
N VAL A 6 13.75 -19.93 6.71
CA VAL A 6 13.48 -19.77 5.27
C VAL A 6 12.42 -18.69 5.07
N ILE A 7 12.70 -17.73 4.18
CA ILE A 7 11.81 -16.62 3.83
C ILE A 7 11.48 -16.71 2.35
N VAL A 8 10.19 -16.83 2.02
CA VAL A 8 9.70 -16.91 0.64
C VAL A 8 9.08 -15.59 0.22
N GLY A 9 9.83 -14.83 -0.56
CA GLY A 9 9.51 -13.48 -1.02
C GLY A 9 10.50 -12.44 -0.51
N GLY A 10 11.06 -11.64 -1.42
CA GLY A 10 12.09 -10.63 -1.16
C GLY A 10 11.60 -9.19 -1.29
N GLY A 11 10.28 -8.94 -1.16
CA GLY A 11 9.71 -7.61 -1.00
C GLY A 11 9.97 -7.05 0.41
N VAL A 12 9.42 -5.84 0.71
CA VAL A 12 9.61 -5.17 2.00
C VAL A 12 9.34 -6.10 3.20
N ALA A 13 8.29 -6.93 3.13
CA ALA A 13 7.91 -7.84 4.20
C ALA A 13 9.02 -8.86 4.54
N GLY A 14 9.46 -9.64 3.56
CA GLY A 14 10.50 -10.65 3.74
C GLY A 14 11.86 -10.06 4.10
N ILE A 15 12.22 -8.95 3.47
CA ILE A 15 13.46 -8.23 3.78
C ILE A 15 13.48 -7.71 5.22
N TYR A 16 12.36 -7.19 5.74
CA TYR A 16 12.33 -6.71 7.13
C TYR A 16 12.32 -7.85 8.16
N VAL A 17 11.73 -9.01 7.85
CA VAL A 17 11.92 -10.22 8.68
C VAL A 17 13.40 -10.59 8.72
N LEU A 18 14.05 -10.68 7.55
CA LEU A 18 15.49 -11.00 7.46
C LEU A 18 16.35 -9.98 8.23
N ARG A 19 16.17 -8.69 7.98
CA ARG A 19 16.98 -7.63 8.61
C ARG A 19 16.83 -7.58 10.12
N ASN A 20 15.59 -7.70 10.62
CA ASN A 20 15.37 -7.72 12.06
C ASN A 20 16.05 -8.92 12.73
N LEU A 21 16.00 -10.11 12.10
CA LEU A 21 16.69 -11.30 12.61
C LEU A 21 18.21 -11.18 12.50
N LEU A 22 18.73 -10.61 11.39
CA LEU A 22 20.18 -10.40 11.21
C LEU A 22 20.78 -9.49 12.28
N VAL A 23 20.11 -8.39 12.62
CA VAL A 23 20.58 -7.45 13.65
C VAL A 23 20.63 -8.11 15.04
N ARG A 24 19.79 -9.10 15.27
CA ARG A 24 19.61 -9.77 16.58
C ARG A 24 20.13 -11.21 16.58
N LYS A 25 20.83 -11.65 15.53
CA LYS A 25 21.30 -13.05 15.43
C LYS A 25 22.22 -13.49 16.57
N ASP A 26 22.98 -12.55 17.14
CA ASP A 26 23.91 -12.81 18.24
C ASP A 26 23.19 -13.04 19.59
N GLU A 27 21.89 -12.79 19.68
CA GLU A 27 21.06 -13.15 20.84
C GLU A 27 20.81 -14.67 20.92
N VAL A 28 21.11 -15.44 19.86
CA VAL A 28 20.86 -16.87 19.74
C VAL A 28 22.17 -17.65 19.83
N GLU A 29 22.43 -18.30 20.98
CA GLU A 29 23.67 -19.03 21.21
C GLU A 29 23.96 -20.11 20.16
N GLU A 30 22.94 -20.87 19.74
CA GLU A 30 23.07 -21.91 18.71
C GLU A 30 23.21 -21.36 17.28
N GLY A 31 22.96 -20.06 17.09
CA GLY A 31 22.99 -19.36 15.81
C GLY A 31 21.73 -19.56 14.96
N LEU A 32 21.60 -18.70 13.95
CA LEU A 32 20.54 -18.74 12.94
C LEU A 32 21.14 -18.77 11.54
N ASN A 33 20.65 -19.66 10.68
CA ASN A 33 20.97 -19.70 9.26
C ASN A 33 19.78 -19.18 8.45
N PHE A 34 20.01 -18.27 7.54
CA PHE A 34 18.97 -17.60 6.77
C PHE A 34 19.04 -17.99 5.30
N THR A 35 17.88 -18.36 4.73
CA THR A 35 17.69 -18.46 3.29
C THR A 35 16.52 -17.56 2.89
N LEU A 36 16.77 -16.59 2.00
CA LEU A 36 15.73 -15.78 1.38
C LEU A 36 15.63 -16.11 -0.11
N ILE A 37 14.40 -16.38 -0.57
CA ILE A 37 14.13 -16.83 -1.95
C ILE A 37 13.18 -15.85 -2.61
N LYS A 38 13.56 -15.33 -3.79
CA LYS A 38 12.71 -14.43 -4.59
C LYS A 38 12.85 -14.69 -6.08
N ARG A 39 11.79 -14.37 -6.84
CA ARG A 39 11.75 -14.56 -8.29
C ARG A 39 12.48 -13.48 -9.08
N GLU A 40 12.50 -12.27 -8.53
CA GLU A 40 13.14 -11.11 -9.14
C GLU A 40 14.67 -11.22 -8.97
N LYS A 41 15.39 -10.53 -9.84
CA LYS A 41 16.87 -10.54 -9.83
C LYS A 41 17.47 -9.48 -8.89
N SER A 42 16.73 -8.42 -8.58
CA SER A 42 17.15 -7.35 -7.66
C SER A 42 17.33 -7.86 -6.23
N GLY A 43 18.08 -7.16 -5.42
CA GLY A 43 18.15 -7.38 -3.98
C GLY A 43 16.90 -6.86 -3.25
N TRP A 44 17.04 -5.79 -2.46
CA TRP A 44 15.91 -5.10 -1.86
C TRP A 44 15.58 -3.84 -2.64
N GLU A 45 14.38 -3.81 -3.22
CA GLU A 45 13.85 -2.76 -4.06
C GLU A 45 12.68 -2.04 -3.37
N SER A 46 12.66 -0.71 -3.45
CA SER A 46 11.55 0.13 -3.01
C SER A 46 10.58 0.39 -4.17
N THR A 47 9.62 -0.49 -4.37
CA THR A 47 8.60 -0.32 -5.43
C THR A 47 7.76 0.94 -5.28
N CYS A 48 7.61 1.46 -4.04
CA CYS A 48 6.92 2.73 -3.78
C CYS A 48 7.69 3.94 -4.32
N GLY A 49 8.99 3.81 -4.58
CA GLY A 49 9.82 4.85 -5.18
C GLY A 49 9.69 4.94 -6.70
N LEU A 50 9.31 3.86 -7.37
CA LEU A 50 9.28 3.78 -8.84
C LEU A 50 8.46 4.88 -9.53
N PRO A 51 7.25 5.27 -9.04
CA PRO A 51 6.51 6.35 -9.65
C PRO A 51 7.23 7.71 -9.63
N PHE A 52 8.02 7.99 -8.61
CA PHE A 52 8.81 9.22 -8.51
C PHE A 52 10.03 9.20 -9.43
N ALA A 53 10.63 8.02 -9.63
CA ALA A 53 11.67 7.83 -10.64
C ALA A 53 11.13 8.11 -12.05
N LEU A 54 9.92 7.62 -12.40
CA LEU A 54 9.27 7.94 -13.68
C LEU A 54 8.98 9.44 -13.88
N ARG A 55 8.80 10.19 -12.78
CA ARG A 55 8.71 11.66 -12.81
C ARG A 55 10.07 12.35 -12.97
N GLY A 56 11.17 11.58 -12.97
CA GLY A 56 12.52 12.11 -13.12
C GLY A 56 13.14 12.70 -11.85
N TRP A 57 12.61 12.37 -10.66
CA TRP A 57 13.20 12.84 -9.40
C TRP A 57 14.55 12.19 -9.11
N TYR A 58 14.75 10.97 -9.59
CA TYR A 58 15.99 10.19 -9.55
C TYR A 58 15.90 9.02 -10.54
N GLU A 59 17.04 8.42 -10.84
CA GLU A 59 17.14 7.25 -11.70
C GLU A 59 16.50 6.01 -11.04
N ILE A 60 15.88 5.13 -11.83
CA ILE A 60 15.22 3.90 -11.35
C ILE A 60 16.17 3.06 -10.50
N ASP A 61 17.46 2.96 -10.87
CA ASP A 61 18.48 2.19 -10.15
C ASP A 61 18.60 2.56 -8.66
N ARG A 62 18.22 3.80 -8.27
CA ARG A 62 18.25 4.23 -6.87
C ARG A 62 17.16 3.60 -6.02
N THR A 63 16.18 2.96 -6.64
CA THR A 63 15.13 2.24 -5.90
C THR A 63 15.64 0.90 -5.36
N GLU A 64 16.71 0.33 -5.91
CA GLU A 64 17.39 -0.83 -5.32
C GLU A 64 18.24 -0.37 -4.11
N ILE A 65 17.68 -0.50 -2.92
CA ILE A 65 18.29 -0.02 -1.66
C ILE A 65 19.49 -0.86 -1.25
N ASN A 66 19.40 -2.18 -1.43
CA ASN A 66 20.50 -3.11 -1.19
C ASN A 66 20.54 -4.15 -2.31
N LYS A 67 21.72 -4.36 -2.88
CA LYS A 67 22.00 -5.44 -3.83
C LYS A 67 22.02 -6.80 -3.13
N PRO A 68 21.81 -7.93 -3.82
CA PRO A 68 21.89 -9.27 -3.25
C PRO A 68 23.19 -9.51 -2.47
N GLN A 69 24.31 -9.01 -2.97
CA GLN A 69 25.64 -9.16 -2.36
C GLN A 69 25.70 -8.61 -0.93
N PHE A 70 24.97 -7.53 -0.63
CA PHE A 70 24.90 -6.97 0.73
C PHE A 70 24.42 -7.99 1.77
N PHE A 71 23.49 -8.86 1.40
CA PHE A 71 22.97 -9.91 2.29
C PHE A 71 23.86 -11.14 2.31
N ILE A 72 24.42 -11.51 1.15
CA ILE A 72 25.37 -12.63 1.01
C ILE A 72 26.60 -12.40 1.89
N ASP A 73 27.14 -11.19 1.91
CA ASP A 73 28.32 -10.81 2.75
C ASP A 73 28.01 -10.92 4.26
N GLN A 74 26.73 -10.94 4.66
CA GLN A 74 26.30 -11.16 6.04
C GLN A 74 25.99 -12.64 6.36
N GLY A 75 26.30 -13.54 5.42
CA GLY A 75 26.10 -14.99 5.57
C GLY A 75 24.70 -15.49 5.23
N VAL A 76 23.91 -14.72 4.48
CA VAL A 76 22.56 -15.13 4.03
C VAL A 76 22.69 -15.91 2.72
N ASP A 77 22.04 -17.06 2.62
CA ASP A 77 21.74 -17.72 1.36
C ASP A 77 20.63 -16.95 0.64
N PHE A 78 21.04 -15.90 -0.12
CA PHE A 78 20.13 -14.99 -0.80
C PHE A 78 19.94 -15.42 -2.26
N ARG A 79 18.79 -16.00 -2.57
CA ARG A 79 18.50 -16.63 -3.87
C ARG A 79 17.55 -15.76 -4.69
N THR A 80 18.11 -15.05 -5.65
CA THR A 80 17.35 -14.34 -6.71
C THR A 80 16.99 -15.30 -7.85
N GLU A 81 16.08 -14.88 -8.75
CA GLU A 81 15.65 -15.63 -9.93
C GLU A 81 15.24 -17.09 -9.60
N THR A 82 14.78 -17.27 -8.36
CA THR A 82 14.47 -18.59 -7.80
C THR A 82 13.00 -18.65 -7.38
N GLU A 83 12.27 -19.64 -7.90
CA GLU A 83 10.85 -19.80 -7.66
C GLU A 83 10.58 -20.99 -6.73
N VAL A 84 9.82 -20.73 -5.64
CA VAL A 84 9.25 -21.78 -4.79
C VAL A 84 7.93 -22.22 -5.42
N THR A 85 7.79 -23.51 -5.67
CA THR A 85 6.60 -24.10 -6.31
C THR A 85 5.70 -24.83 -5.34
N ARG A 86 6.20 -25.25 -4.17
CA ARG A 86 5.40 -25.96 -3.15
C ARG A 86 5.93 -25.74 -1.75
N LEU A 87 5.02 -25.64 -0.79
CA LEU A 87 5.28 -25.66 0.65
C LEU A 87 4.82 -27.02 1.22
N ASN A 88 5.72 -27.78 1.82
CA ASN A 88 5.42 -29.00 2.53
C ASN A 88 5.48 -28.74 4.04
N VAL A 89 4.42 -28.18 4.58
CA VAL A 89 4.39 -27.73 5.99
C VAL A 89 4.44 -28.87 7.00
N GLU A 90 3.98 -30.08 6.62
CA GLU A 90 4.08 -31.27 7.46
C GLU A 90 5.52 -31.80 7.58
N GLU A 91 6.32 -31.58 6.53
CA GLU A 91 7.72 -32.00 6.48
C GLU A 91 8.71 -30.89 6.77
N ASN A 92 8.23 -29.69 7.10
CA ASN A 92 9.02 -28.47 7.29
C ASN A 92 10.00 -28.23 6.13
N SER A 93 9.46 -28.17 4.89
CA SER A 93 10.28 -27.96 3.71
C SER A 93 9.57 -27.14 2.62
N VAL A 94 10.38 -26.45 1.81
CA VAL A 94 9.93 -25.79 0.58
C VAL A 94 10.58 -26.47 -0.63
N VAL A 95 9.88 -26.52 -1.76
CA VAL A 95 10.35 -27.11 -3.00
C VAL A 95 10.54 -26.02 -4.03
N LEU A 96 11.72 -25.93 -4.60
CA LEU A 96 12.06 -25.02 -5.69
C LEU A 96 11.61 -25.58 -7.04
N LYS A 97 11.47 -24.70 -8.02
CA LYS A 97 11.16 -25.07 -9.42
C LYS A 97 12.20 -26.02 -10.04
N THR A 98 13.42 -25.96 -9.55
CA THR A 98 14.52 -26.90 -9.93
C THR A 98 14.34 -28.31 -9.39
N GLY A 99 13.40 -28.54 -8.45
CA GLY A 99 13.22 -29.77 -7.70
C GLY A 99 14.04 -29.83 -6.40
N GLU A 100 14.90 -28.87 -6.12
CA GLU A 100 15.62 -28.79 -4.85
C GLU A 100 14.65 -28.65 -3.67
N VAL A 101 14.93 -29.35 -2.58
CA VAL A 101 14.14 -29.32 -1.34
C VAL A 101 14.96 -28.67 -0.23
N LEU A 102 14.45 -27.58 0.33
CA LEU A 102 15.07 -26.86 1.45
C LEU A 102 14.27 -27.12 2.72
N LYS A 103 14.91 -27.64 3.74
CA LYS A 103 14.33 -27.85 5.06
C LYS A 103 14.43 -26.59 5.90
N TYR A 104 13.43 -26.31 6.73
CA TYR A 104 13.41 -25.17 7.65
C TYR A 104 13.03 -25.59 9.06
N ASP A 105 13.43 -24.78 10.03
CA ASP A 105 12.91 -24.80 11.38
C ASP A 105 11.80 -23.74 11.53
N TYR A 106 11.95 -22.60 10.83
CA TYR A 106 10.95 -21.53 10.70
C TYR A 106 10.77 -21.12 9.24
N LEU A 107 9.51 -20.86 8.86
CA LEU A 107 9.15 -20.37 7.54
C LEU A 107 8.37 -19.05 7.63
N ALA A 108 8.80 -18.04 6.88
CA ALA A 108 8.04 -16.80 6.66
C ALA A 108 7.54 -16.73 5.20
N ILE A 109 6.22 -16.74 5.01
CA ILE A 109 5.56 -16.58 3.72
C ILE A 109 5.35 -15.08 3.49
N ALA A 110 6.14 -14.49 2.59
CA ALA A 110 6.16 -13.08 2.23
C ALA A 110 5.92 -12.87 0.73
N THR A 111 5.00 -13.66 0.16
CA THR A 111 4.74 -13.76 -1.28
C THR A 111 4.09 -12.53 -1.90
N GLY A 112 3.67 -11.57 -1.07
CA GLY A 112 3.20 -10.26 -1.49
C GLY A 112 1.88 -10.31 -2.29
N ARG A 113 1.84 -9.58 -3.40
CA ARG A 113 0.64 -9.36 -4.22
C ARG A 113 0.96 -9.43 -5.70
N GLU A 114 -0.08 -9.59 -6.51
CA GLU A 114 -0.01 -9.57 -7.97
C GLU A 114 -1.07 -8.61 -8.55
N PRO A 115 -0.83 -8.00 -9.73
CA PRO A 115 -1.77 -7.07 -10.34
C PRO A 115 -3.03 -7.76 -10.85
N SER A 116 -4.18 -7.11 -10.65
CA SER A 116 -5.45 -7.54 -11.25
C SER A 116 -5.54 -7.03 -12.69
N VAL A 117 -5.22 -7.89 -13.66
CA VAL A 117 -5.26 -7.57 -15.10
C VAL A 117 -6.48 -8.20 -15.73
N PRO A 118 -7.37 -7.42 -16.43
CA PRO A 118 -8.51 -7.97 -17.16
C PRO A 118 -8.10 -9.00 -18.23
N ALA A 119 -8.91 -10.03 -18.44
CA ALA A 119 -8.61 -11.08 -19.41
C ALA A 119 -8.37 -10.53 -20.83
N VAL A 120 -9.24 -9.62 -21.28
CA VAL A 120 -9.13 -8.97 -22.60
C VAL A 120 -7.78 -8.25 -22.81
N VAL A 121 -7.19 -7.72 -21.74
CA VAL A 121 -5.87 -7.07 -21.78
C VAL A 121 -4.76 -8.09 -21.88
N LYS A 122 -4.85 -9.21 -21.12
CA LYS A 122 -3.87 -10.31 -21.17
C LYS A 122 -3.82 -10.98 -22.56
N GLU A 123 -4.98 -11.11 -23.20
CA GLU A 123 -5.13 -11.77 -24.49
C GLU A 123 -4.63 -10.93 -25.66
N ALA A 124 -4.67 -9.61 -25.55
CA ALA A 124 -4.29 -8.67 -26.61
C ALA A 124 -2.82 -8.77 -27.04
N LYS A 125 -1.92 -9.10 -26.10
CA LYS A 125 -0.45 -9.28 -26.33
C LYS A 125 0.18 -8.13 -27.14
N LEU A 126 -0.25 -6.89 -26.90
CA LEU A 126 0.26 -5.70 -27.59
C LEU A 126 1.43 -5.09 -26.79
N GLU A 127 2.47 -4.64 -27.49
CA GLU A 127 3.50 -3.76 -26.94
C GLU A 127 2.88 -2.43 -26.52
N GLY A 128 3.40 -1.83 -25.43
CA GLY A 128 2.86 -0.58 -24.87
C GLY A 128 1.79 -0.78 -23.81
N VAL A 129 1.49 -2.03 -23.42
CA VAL A 129 0.53 -2.36 -22.34
C VAL A 129 1.30 -2.97 -21.18
N TYR A 130 1.25 -2.32 -20.02
CA TYR A 130 2.05 -2.65 -18.85
C TYR A 130 1.21 -2.73 -17.58
N THR A 131 1.69 -3.49 -16.62
CA THR A 131 1.41 -3.31 -15.20
C THR A 131 2.36 -2.27 -14.61
N PHE A 132 2.31 -2.00 -13.30
CA PHE A 132 3.28 -1.15 -12.64
C PHE A 132 3.52 -1.67 -11.23
N THR A 133 4.34 -2.71 -11.13
CA THR A 133 4.51 -3.50 -9.90
C THR A 133 5.95 -3.65 -9.45
N ASP A 134 6.92 -3.56 -10.37
CA ASP A 134 8.34 -3.77 -10.13
C ASP A 134 9.22 -2.87 -11.02
N GLU A 135 10.53 -3.01 -10.87
CA GLU A 135 11.52 -2.26 -11.63
C GLU A 135 11.46 -2.53 -13.14
N ASP A 136 11.22 -3.77 -13.55
CA ASP A 136 11.13 -4.15 -14.96
C ASP A 136 9.93 -3.46 -15.64
N ASP A 137 8.80 -3.39 -14.96
CA ASP A 137 7.64 -2.62 -15.41
C ASP A 137 7.99 -1.12 -15.54
N ALA A 138 8.64 -0.55 -14.51
CA ALA A 138 9.03 0.85 -14.52
C ALA A 138 9.95 1.19 -15.70
N ARG A 139 10.96 0.36 -15.98
CA ARG A 139 11.88 0.56 -17.11
C ARG A 139 11.18 0.50 -18.46
N LYS A 140 10.24 -0.43 -18.64
CA LYS A 140 9.43 -0.53 -19.87
C LYS A 140 8.55 0.71 -20.05
N ILE A 141 7.91 1.17 -18.96
CA ILE A 141 7.09 2.40 -18.98
C ILE A 141 7.96 3.62 -19.30
N GLU A 142 9.13 3.75 -18.66
CA GLU A 142 10.06 4.85 -18.92
C GLU A 142 10.52 4.88 -20.37
N ALA A 143 10.91 3.73 -20.92
CA ALA A 143 11.30 3.60 -22.33
C ALA A 143 10.15 4.01 -23.27
N ALA A 144 8.92 3.59 -22.96
CA ALA A 144 7.73 3.99 -23.74
C ALA A 144 7.48 5.49 -23.63
N MET A 145 7.49 6.09 -22.44
CA MET A 145 7.28 7.52 -22.22
C MET A 145 8.29 8.40 -22.98
N ASN A 146 9.51 7.93 -23.15
CA ASN A 146 10.59 8.65 -23.85
C ASN A 146 10.58 8.46 -25.36
N SER A 147 9.72 7.59 -25.89
CA SER A 147 9.62 7.33 -27.34
C SER A 147 8.88 8.44 -28.05
N ALA A 148 9.46 8.94 -29.16
CA ALA A 148 8.92 10.08 -29.91
C ALA A 148 7.52 9.83 -30.51
N TYR A 149 7.13 8.58 -30.72
CA TYR A 149 5.82 8.20 -31.26
C TYR A 149 4.72 8.13 -30.18
N VAL A 150 5.06 8.08 -28.88
CA VAL A 150 4.09 8.05 -27.78
C VAL A 150 3.60 9.46 -27.49
N LYS A 151 2.30 9.68 -27.62
CA LYS A 151 1.62 10.96 -27.39
C LYS A 151 0.48 10.85 -26.41
N ASN A 152 -0.14 9.67 -26.33
CA ASN A 152 -1.34 9.42 -25.56
C ASN A 152 -1.08 8.32 -24.54
N ALA A 153 -1.41 8.60 -23.28
CA ALA A 153 -1.31 7.64 -22.18
C ALA A 153 -2.70 7.31 -21.63
N PHE A 154 -2.92 6.05 -21.32
CA PHE A 154 -4.14 5.57 -20.69
C PHE A 154 -3.82 4.79 -19.42
N VAL A 155 -4.48 5.14 -18.33
CA VAL A 155 -4.31 4.46 -17.04
C VAL A 155 -5.64 3.85 -16.61
N ARG A 156 -5.65 2.55 -16.33
CA ARG A 156 -6.79 1.87 -15.69
C ARG A 156 -6.54 1.75 -14.20
N GLY A 157 -7.04 2.69 -13.42
CA GLY A 157 -6.91 2.68 -11.98
C GLY A 157 -6.93 4.09 -11.37
N ARG A 158 -7.65 4.24 -10.26
CA ARG A 158 -7.83 5.50 -9.52
C ARG A 158 -7.24 5.45 -8.09
N GLY A 159 -6.43 4.41 -7.81
CA GLY A 159 -5.64 4.26 -6.60
C GLY A 159 -4.30 4.96 -6.69
N PHE A 160 -3.49 4.88 -5.64
CA PHE A 160 -2.18 5.57 -5.57
C PHE A 160 -1.30 5.32 -6.80
N ILE A 161 -1.06 4.06 -7.16
CA ILE A 161 -0.17 3.72 -8.28
C ILE A 161 -0.70 4.27 -9.62
N GLY A 162 -2.01 4.12 -9.87
CA GLY A 162 -2.61 4.63 -11.12
C GLY A 162 -2.52 6.15 -11.23
N LEU A 163 -2.80 6.87 -10.14
CA LEU A 163 -2.72 8.33 -10.14
C LEU A 163 -1.29 8.84 -10.25
N GLN A 164 -0.33 8.18 -9.58
CA GLN A 164 1.09 8.53 -9.70
C GLN A 164 1.63 8.27 -11.11
N ALA A 165 1.21 7.17 -11.76
CA ALA A 165 1.55 6.92 -13.17
C ALA A 165 0.96 7.98 -14.09
N ALA A 166 -0.31 8.38 -13.87
CA ALA A 166 -0.96 9.43 -14.65
C ALA A 166 -0.25 10.79 -14.50
N VAL A 167 0.20 11.13 -13.29
CA VAL A 167 1.01 12.33 -13.03
C VAL A 167 2.32 12.27 -13.81
N ALA A 168 3.05 11.14 -13.75
CA ALA A 168 4.31 10.99 -14.49
C ALA A 168 4.12 11.17 -15.99
N PHE A 169 3.04 10.63 -16.57
CA PHE A 169 2.71 10.82 -17.97
C PHE A 169 2.36 12.28 -18.31
N SER A 170 1.56 12.94 -17.47
CA SER A 170 1.18 14.34 -17.68
C SER A 170 2.38 15.28 -17.56
N GLU A 171 3.24 15.10 -16.55
CA GLU A 171 4.49 15.89 -16.39
C GLU A 171 5.45 15.70 -17.58
N LYS A 172 5.40 14.55 -18.26
CA LYS A 172 6.13 14.26 -19.50
C LYS A 172 5.49 14.88 -20.74
N GLY A 173 4.32 15.49 -20.60
CA GLY A 173 3.58 16.14 -21.69
C GLY A 173 2.71 15.21 -22.53
N LEU A 174 2.42 13.98 -22.06
CA LEU A 174 1.51 13.06 -22.72
C LEU A 174 0.06 13.42 -22.43
N LYS A 175 -0.83 13.31 -23.44
CA LYS A 175 -2.27 13.41 -23.22
C LYS A 175 -2.75 12.22 -22.42
N THR A 176 -3.09 12.45 -21.17
CA THR A 176 -3.31 11.38 -20.18
C THR A 176 -4.79 11.23 -19.86
N ALA A 177 -5.32 10.01 -20.00
CA ALA A 177 -6.68 9.64 -19.58
C ALA A 177 -6.63 8.55 -18.51
N VAL A 178 -7.48 8.69 -17.48
CA VAL A 178 -7.61 7.73 -16.37
C VAL A 178 -9.02 7.17 -16.33
N LEU A 179 -9.16 5.85 -16.46
CA LEU A 179 -10.42 5.14 -16.26
C LEU A 179 -10.49 4.65 -14.81
N GLY A 180 -11.40 5.24 -14.03
CA GLY A 180 -11.50 5.01 -12.59
C GLY A 180 -12.70 4.19 -12.12
N GLY A 181 -13.81 4.19 -12.87
CA GLY A 181 -15.12 3.68 -12.41
C GLY A 181 -15.91 4.74 -11.60
N PRO A 182 -17.15 4.44 -11.15
CA PRO A 182 -18.18 5.43 -10.81
C PRO A 182 -18.00 6.18 -9.49
N LEU A 183 -17.02 5.86 -8.70
CA LEU A 183 -16.74 6.56 -7.44
C LEU A 183 -15.61 7.57 -7.65
N SER A 184 -15.39 8.45 -6.67
CA SER A 184 -14.29 9.40 -6.65
C SER A 184 -12.90 8.74 -6.63
N LEU A 185 -11.85 9.54 -6.66
CA LEU A 185 -10.47 9.06 -6.57
C LEU A 185 -10.16 8.54 -5.17
N LEU A 186 -9.29 7.54 -5.08
CA LEU A 186 -8.81 6.92 -3.82
C LEU A 186 -9.94 6.43 -2.88
N PRO A 187 -10.98 5.73 -3.37
CA PRO A 187 -12.19 5.43 -2.58
C PRO A 187 -11.97 4.50 -1.38
N SER A 188 -10.82 3.83 -1.29
CA SER A 188 -10.42 3.06 -0.10
C SER A 188 -9.84 3.92 1.02
N CYS A 189 -9.50 5.18 0.73
CA CYS A 189 -8.80 6.10 1.62
C CYS A 189 -9.57 7.40 1.85
N LEU A 190 -10.33 7.86 0.86
CA LEU A 190 -11.02 9.15 0.86
C LEU A 190 -12.52 8.98 0.63
N ASP A 191 -13.31 9.80 1.31
CA ASP A 191 -14.71 10.04 0.97
C ASP A 191 -14.81 10.81 -0.35
N GLN A 192 -16.02 10.85 -0.94
CA GLN A 192 -16.28 11.46 -2.24
C GLN A 192 -15.77 12.91 -2.33
N ASP A 193 -16.12 13.74 -1.35
CA ASP A 193 -15.76 15.16 -1.28
C ASP A 193 -14.24 15.40 -1.24
N MET A 194 -13.51 14.59 -0.50
CA MET A 194 -12.05 14.65 -0.43
C MET A 194 -11.39 14.13 -1.72
N GLY A 195 -11.95 13.08 -2.31
CA GLY A 195 -11.47 12.54 -3.59
C GLY A 195 -11.74 13.47 -4.77
N ASP A 196 -12.83 14.24 -4.73
CA ASP A 196 -13.14 15.25 -5.76
C ASP A 196 -12.13 16.42 -5.73
N MET A 197 -11.62 16.80 -4.56
CA MET A 197 -10.52 17.77 -4.46
C MET A 197 -9.25 17.27 -5.17
N VAL A 198 -8.91 15.99 -5.02
CA VAL A 198 -7.77 15.37 -5.71
C VAL A 198 -8.00 15.38 -7.22
N LYS A 199 -9.22 15.05 -7.65
CA LYS A 199 -9.61 15.07 -9.07
C LYS A 199 -9.44 16.47 -9.66
N GLU A 200 -10.01 17.50 -9.03
CA GLU A 200 -9.90 18.90 -9.48
C GLU A 200 -8.44 19.37 -9.58
N TRP A 201 -7.60 18.95 -8.62
CA TRP A 201 -6.16 19.26 -8.65
C TRP A 201 -5.47 18.67 -9.87
N LEU A 202 -5.78 17.42 -10.21
CA LEU A 202 -5.16 16.70 -11.32
C LEU A 202 -5.74 17.11 -12.68
N GLU A 203 -7.02 17.47 -12.75
CA GLU A 203 -7.63 18.03 -13.97
C GLU A 203 -6.98 19.36 -14.39
N LYS A 204 -6.60 20.18 -13.42
CA LYS A 204 -5.81 21.42 -13.67
C LYS A 204 -4.43 21.14 -14.27
N GLN A 205 -3.91 19.92 -14.07
CA GLN A 205 -2.66 19.45 -14.66
C GLN A 205 -2.86 18.74 -16.02
N GLY A 206 -4.08 18.77 -16.59
CA GLY A 206 -4.38 18.23 -17.89
C GLY A 206 -4.73 16.73 -17.92
N ILE A 207 -4.96 16.11 -16.78
CA ILE A 207 -5.36 14.70 -16.71
C ILE A 207 -6.87 14.59 -16.87
N ARG A 208 -7.33 13.81 -17.89
CA ARG A 208 -8.75 13.53 -18.12
C ARG A 208 -9.19 12.34 -17.28
N PHE A 209 -10.28 12.46 -16.52
CA PHE A 209 -10.88 11.36 -15.78
C PHE A 209 -12.17 10.86 -16.43
N ILE A 210 -12.30 9.52 -16.49
CA ILE A 210 -13.50 8.79 -16.91
C ILE A 210 -13.96 8.02 -15.67
N LEU A 211 -14.89 8.62 -14.90
CA LEU A 211 -15.42 8.08 -13.64
C LEU A 211 -16.82 7.49 -13.82
N GLU A 212 -17.02 6.74 -14.88
CA GLU A 212 -18.26 6.07 -15.26
C GLU A 212 -18.14 4.56 -15.03
N ARG A 213 -19.28 3.84 -15.10
CA ARG A 213 -19.31 2.37 -14.99
C ARG A 213 -18.85 1.71 -16.29
N LYS A 214 -17.69 2.16 -16.82
CA LYS A 214 -17.10 1.58 -18.02
C LYS A 214 -15.96 0.63 -17.67
N GLU A 215 -15.81 -0.42 -18.45
CA GLU A 215 -14.69 -1.37 -18.36
C GLU A 215 -13.98 -1.43 -19.72
N ILE A 216 -12.73 -1.91 -19.70
CA ILE A 216 -12.00 -2.17 -20.95
C ILE A 216 -12.61 -3.40 -21.61
N THR A 217 -13.17 -3.24 -22.80
CA THR A 217 -13.76 -4.30 -23.62
C THR A 217 -12.84 -4.74 -24.77
N GLY A 218 -11.85 -3.92 -25.12
CA GLY A 218 -10.89 -4.23 -26.16
C GLY A 218 -9.66 -3.35 -26.16
N LEU A 219 -8.66 -3.79 -26.88
CA LEU A 219 -7.47 -3.02 -27.23
C LEU A 219 -7.28 -3.12 -28.74
N LYS A 220 -7.06 -1.99 -29.42
CA LYS A 220 -6.72 -1.97 -30.84
C LYS A 220 -5.24 -1.67 -31.00
N GLY A 221 -4.60 -2.36 -31.93
CA GLY A 221 -3.18 -2.19 -32.21
C GLY A 221 -2.90 -2.02 -33.70
N ASP A 222 -1.73 -1.50 -33.98
CA ASP A 222 -1.15 -1.44 -35.33
C ASP A 222 0.33 -1.82 -35.24
N GLY A 223 0.78 -2.70 -36.14
CA GLY A 223 2.15 -3.22 -36.13
C GLY A 223 2.58 -3.88 -34.81
N GLY A 224 1.62 -4.51 -34.06
CA GLY A 224 1.87 -5.14 -32.77
C GLY A 224 1.91 -4.20 -31.56
N ARG A 225 1.66 -2.89 -31.75
CA ARG A 225 1.66 -1.87 -30.69
C ARG A 225 0.25 -1.37 -30.43
N VAL A 226 -0.06 -1.07 -29.15
CA VAL A 226 -1.35 -0.48 -28.79
C VAL A 226 -1.51 0.92 -29.43
N LYS A 227 -2.73 1.21 -29.91
CA LYS A 227 -3.13 2.50 -30.47
C LYS A 227 -4.36 3.09 -29.80
N SER A 228 -5.22 2.25 -29.26
CA SER A 228 -6.38 2.71 -28.51
C SER A 228 -6.88 1.65 -27.54
N VAL A 229 -7.62 2.12 -26.55
CA VAL A 229 -8.38 1.31 -25.60
C VAL A 229 -9.85 1.48 -25.89
N VAL A 230 -10.59 0.41 -26.05
CA VAL A 230 -12.05 0.40 -26.20
C VAL A 230 -12.67 0.18 -24.82
N ILE A 231 -13.57 1.08 -24.43
CA ILE A 231 -14.28 1.02 -23.15
C ILE A 231 -15.79 1.02 -23.39
N SER A 232 -16.55 0.31 -22.55
CA SER A 232 -18.02 0.27 -22.62
C SER A 232 -18.61 -0.01 -21.24
N ASP A 233 -19.86 0.37 -21.03
CA ASP A 233 -20.70 -0.02 -19.89
C ASP A 233 -21.68 -1.16 -20.23
N GLY A 234 -21.51 -1.79 -21.40
CA GLY A 234 -22.41 -2.79 -21.97
C GLY A 234 -23.37 -2.23 -23.03
N GLY A 235 -23.32 -0.92 -23.28
CA GLY A 235 -24.01 -0.22 -24.35
C GLY A 235 -23.05 0.19 -25.47
N GLU A 236 -22.94 1.50 -25.69
CA GLU A 236 -22.08 2.08 -26.71
C GLU A 236 -20.59 1.94 -26.36
N GLU A 237 -19.78 1.62 -27.35
CA GLU A 237 -18.31 1.56 -27.20
C GLU A 237 -17.70 2.95 -27.45
N GLU A 238 -16.76 3.31 -26.59
CA GLU A 238 -15.94 4.51 -26.74
C GLU A 238 -14.49 4.11 -26.96
N GLU A 239 -13.86 4.65 -28.00
CA GLU A 239 -12.45 4.41 -28.31
C GLU A 239 -11.59 5.57 -27.82
N ILE A 240 -10.65 5.28 -26.94
CA ILE A 240 -9.73 6.27 -26.36
C ILE A 240 -8.33 6.04 -26.95
N PRO A 241 -7.73 7.03 -27.63
CA PRO A 241 -6.36 6.94 -28.12
C PRO A 241 -5.37 6.66 -27.00
N ALA A 242 -4.49 5.67 -27.19
CA ALA A 242 -3.48 5.29 -26.21
C ALA A 242 -2.29 4.62 -26.92
N ASP A 243 -1.12 5.21 -26.81
CA ASP A 243 0.16 4.65 -27.28
C ASP A 243 0.88 3.92 -26.15
N VAL A 244 0.54 4.23 -24.89
CA VAL A 244 0.95 3.52 -23.67
C VAL A 244 -0.23 3.34 -22.74
N VAL A 245 -0.36 2.13 -22.18
CA VAL A 245 -1.46 1.73 -21.28
C VAL A 245 -0.87 1.15 -19.99
N VAL A 246 -1.29 1.68 -18.85
CA VAL A 246 -0.92 1.12 -17.53
C VAL A 246 -2.16 0.58 -16.83
N ILE A 247 -2.10 -0.69 -16.43
CA ILE A 247 -3.15 -1.39 -15.67
C ILE A 247 -2.82 -1.38 -14.19
N ALA A 248 -3.52 -0.54 -13.44
CA ALA A 248 -3.41 -0.36 -11.99
C ALA A 248 -4.78 -0.50 -11.29
N LYS A 249 -5.60 -1.47 -11.74
CA LYS A 249 -7.01 -1.69 -11.27
C LYS A 249 -7.10 -2.24 -9.84
N GLY A 250 -6.00 -2.60 -9.23
CA GLY A 250 -5.91 -3.19 -7.89
C GLY A 250 -4.99 -4.39 -7.86
N MET A 251 -4.76 -4.88 -6.65
CA MET A 251 -3.81 -5.96 -6.38
C MET A 251 -4.54 -7.11 -5.68
N ASN A 252 -4.22 -8.34 -6.07
CA ASN A 252 -4.67 -9.55 -5.39
C ASN A 252 -3.55 -10.05 -4.46
N PRO A 253 -3.85 -10.55 -3.26
CA PRO A 253 -2.85 -11.19 -2.43
C PRO A 253 -2.36 -12.48 -3.11
N ASN A 254 -1.05 -12.70 -3.13
CA ASN A 254 -0.46 -13.89 -3.74
C ASN A 254 -0.47 -15.05 -2.73
N THR A 255 -1.56 -15.82 -2.74
CA THR A 255 -1.86 -16.84 -1.72
C THR A 255 -1.86 -18.28 -2.27
N GLN A 256 -1.54 -18.49 -3.56
CA GLN A 256 -1.68 -19.82 -4.17
C GLN A 256 -0.79 -20.86 -3.50
N LEU A 257 0.49 -20.54 -3.23
CA LEU A 257 1.39 -21.45 -2.50
C LEU A 257 0.85 -21.87 -1.13
N ALA A 258 0.24 -20.93 -0.41
CA ALA A 258 -0.36 -21.19 0.89
C ALA A 258 -1.59 -22.10 0.78
N LYS A 259 -2.48 -21.83 -0.19
CA LYS A 259 -3.67 -22.65 -0.45
C LYS A 259 -3.30 -24.09 -0.80
N ASP A 260 -2.32 -24.27 -1.67
CA ASP A 260 -1.85 -25.61 -2.11
C ASP A 260 -1.24 -26.41 -0.93
N ALA A 261 -0.73 -25.70 0.10
CA ALA A 261 -0.27 -26.30 1.35
C ALA A 261 -1.38 -26.52 2.40
N GLY A 262 -2.64 -26.22 2.07
CA GLY A 262 -3.78 -26.34 2.98
C GLY A 262 -3.84 -25.24 4.06
N ILE A 263 -3.11 -24.12 3.88
CA ILE A 263 -3.17 -22.93 4.73
C ILE A 263 -4.43 -22.12 4.37
N GLU A 264 -5.17 -21.66 5.38
CA GLU A 264 -6.43 -20.99 5.17
C GLU A 264 -6.25 -19.55 4.64
N THR A 265 -7.15 -19.16 3.74
CA THR A 265 -7.35 -17.78 3.29
C THR A 265 -8.72 -17.29 3.71
N GLY A 266 -8.80 -16.04 4.18
CA GLY A 266 -10.03 -15.46 4.72
C GLY A 266 -10.90 -14.76 3.67
N GLU A 267 -11.87 -14.00 4.15
CA GLU A 267 -12.85 -13.27 3.33
C GLU A 267 -12.19 -12.26 2.37
N SER A 268 -11.09 -11.63 2.81
CA SER A 268 -10.30 -10.72 1.99
C SER A 268 -9.40 -11.45 0.97
N ARG A 269 -9.40 -12.79 0.96
CA ARG A 269 -8.52 -13.67 0.18
C ARG A 269 -7.05 -13.66 0.64
N GLY A 270 -6.70 -12.94 1.69
CA GLY A 270 -5.40 -12.97 2.33
C GLY A 270 -5.21 -14.23 3.19
N ILE A 271 -3.96 -14.58 3.50
CA ILE A 271 -3.61 -15.68 4.40
C ILE A 271 -4.08 -15.31 5.80
N VAL A 272 -4.87 -16.19 6.44
CA VAL A 272 -5.33 -16.00 7.81
C VAL A 272 -4.20 -16.29 8.79
N THR A 273 -3.97 -15.35 9.71
CA THR A 273 -2.97 -15.48 10.78
C THR A 273 -3.60 -15.21 12.15
N ASP A 274 -2.94 -15.69 13.20
CA ASP A 274 -3.21 -15.22 14.56
C ASP A 274 -2.50 -13.86 14.84
N SER A 275 -2.63 -13.36 16.05
CA SER A 275 -2.03 -12.09 16.45
C SER A 275 -0.49 -12.09 16.45
N VAL A 276 0.16 -13.26 16.47
CA VAL A 276 1.61 -13.39 16.34
C VAL A 276 2.05 -13.75 14.92
N MET A 277 1.14 -13.63 13.95
CA MET A 277 1.37 -13.86 12.53
C MET A 277 1.59 -15.33 12.12
N ARG A 278 1.26 -16.32 12.97
CA ARG A 278 1.28 -17.74 12.59
C ARG A 278 0.10 -18.07 11.70
N VAL A 279 0.34 -18.87 10.66
CA VAL A 279 -0.68 -19.20 9.67
C VAL A 279 -1.68 -20.23 10.19
N LYS A 280 -2.96 -20.06 9.83
CA LYS A 280 -4.04 -20.97 10.19
C LYS A 280 -4.08 -22.17 9.26
N LYS A 281 -4.17 -23.39 9.85
CA LYS A 281 -4.38 -24.63 9.11
C LYS A 281 -5.33 -25.55 9.90
N GLY A 282 -6.47 -25.88 9.31
CA GLY A 282 -7.49 -26.69 9.97
C GLY A 282 -8.02 -26.03 11.26
N ARG A 283 -7.93 -26.73 12.39
CA ARG A 283 -8.44 -26.22 13.69
C ARG A 283 -7.45 -25.37 14.47
N GLY A 284 -6.23 -25.15 13.98
CA GLY A 284 -5.18 -24.49 14.74
C GLY A 284 -4.28 -23.60 13.90
N TYR A 285 -3.20 -23.16 14.53
CA TYR A 285 -2.14 -22.36 13.91
C TYR A 285 -0.83 -23.15 13.92
N LEU A 286 -0.06 -23.09 12.84
CA LEU A 286 1.25 -23.73 12.75
C LEU A 286 2.25 -22.95 13.62
N SER A 287 2.95 -23.62 14.52
CA SER A 287 3.83 -22.95 15.50
C SER A 287 5.05 -22.30 14.87
N ASN A 288 5.50 -22.78 13.71
CA ASN A 288 6.75 -22.38 13.06
C ASN A 288 6.58 -21.86 11.61
N VAL A 289 5.33 -21.60 11.20
CA VAL A 289 5.04 -21.04 9.86
C VAL A 289 4.27 -19.74 10.01
N TYR A 290 4.83 -18.67 9.48
CA TYR A 290 4.32 -17.31 9.56
C TYR A 290 3.97 -16.78 8.18
N ALA A 291 3.06 -15.80 8.11
CA ALA A 291 2.82 -15.02 6.90
C ALA A 291 2.90 -13.51 7.20
N VAL A 292 3.37 -12.72 6.24
CA VAL A 292 3.68 -11.30 6.43
C VAL A 292 3.46 -10.47 5.18
N GLY A 293 2.98 -9.24 5.35
CA GLY A 293 2.82 -8.25 4.29
C GLY A 293 1.55 -8.44 3.46
N ASP A 294 1.62 -8.06 2.21
CA ASP A 294 0.47 -7.88 1.31
C ASP A 294 -0.32 -9.18 1.01
N CYS A 295 0.26 -10.34 1.28
CA CYS A 295 -0.42 -11.63 1.17
C CYS A 295 -1.30 -11.99 2.36
N THR A 296 -1.25 -11.22 3.48
CA THR A 296 -1.98 -11.52 4.71
C THR A 296 -3.34 -10.82 4.80
N GLU A 297 -4.29 -11.49 5.45
CA GLU A 297 -5.50 -10.86 5.97
C GLU A 297 -5.19 -10.23 7.33
N VAL A 298 -5.69 -9.01 7.55
CA VAL A 298 -5.57 -8.30 8.83
C VAL A 298 -6.94 -7.94 9.36
N ILE A 299 -7.05 -7.68 10.66
CA ILE A 299 -8.28 -7.15 11.27
C ILE A 299 -8.20 -5.62 11.27
N ASP A 300 -9.25 -4.98 10.79
CA ASP A 300 -9.41 -3.53 10.84
C ASP A 300 -9.61 -3.04 12.28
N GLY A 301 -8.86 -2.02 12.69
CA GLY A 301 -8.86 -1.53 14.07
C GLY A 301 -10.10 -0.74 14.48
N VAL A 302 -10.97 -0.39 13.52
CA VAL A 302 -12.22 0.35 13.75
C VAL A 302 -13.43 -0.56 13.58
N THR A 303 -13.51 -1.25 12.45
CA THR A 303 -14.67 -2.08 12.12
C THR A 303 -14.60 -3.49 12.69
N HIS A 304 -13.44 -3.91 13.13
CA HIS A 304 -13.10 -5.27 13.56
C HIS A 304 -13.40 -6.36 12.52
N ARG A 305 -13.46 -5.95 11.23
CA ARG A 305 -13.69 -6.87 10.10
C ARG A 305 -12.38 -7.23 9.41
N PRO A 306 -12.31 -8.43 8.79
CA PRO A 306 -11.17 -8.81 7.96
C PRO A 306 -11.00 -7.87 6.76
N ARG A 307 -9.75 -7.54 6.44
CA ARG A 307 -9.38 -6.74 5.27
C ARG A 307 -7.95 -7.04 4.80
N LEU A 308 -7.59 -6.53 3.64
CA LEU A 308 -6.19 -6.41 3.23
C LEU A 308 -5.64 -5.06 3.66
N SER A 309 -4.38 -5.04 4.12
CA SER A 309 -3.59 -3.83 4.33
C SER A 309 -2.29 -3.97 3.55
N GLN A 310 -2.30 -3.50 2.30
CA GLN A 310 -1.18 -3.65 1.38
C GLN A 310 -0.25 -2.43 1.44
N PHE A 311 0.23 -2.13 2.67
CA PHE A 311 1.16 -1.04 2.96
C PHE A 311 2.46 -1.55 3.55
N ALA A 312 3.56 -0.95 3.12
CA ALA A 312 4.90 -1.28 3.64
C ALA A 312 5.00 -1.10 5.16
N SER A 313 4.34 -0.07 5.73
CA SER A 313 4.28 0.17 7.17
C SER A 313 3.64 -0.97 7.95
N THR A 314 2.57 -1.57 7.42
CA THR A 314 1.95 -2.78 7.98
C THR A 314 2.95 -3.95 7.98
N ALA A 315 3.58 -4.20 6.83
CA ALA A 315 4.55 -5.30 6.68
C ALA A 315 5.73 -5.18 7.66
N VAL A 316 6.24 -3.98 7.89
CA VAL A 316 7.35 -3.72 8.82
C VAL A 316 6.96 -4.04 10.26
N VAL A 317 5.74 -3.68 10.70
CA VAL A 317 5.28 -4.00 12.07
C VAL A 317 5.06 -5.51 12.22
N GLN A 318 4.43 -6.15 11.23
CA GLN A 318 4.25 -7.61 11.23
C GLN A 318 5.60 -8.36 11.26
N ALA A 319 6.60 -7.88 10.51
CA ALA A 319 7.94 -8.45 10.51
C ALA A 319 8.62 -8.38 11.90
N LYS A 320 8.42 -7.29 12.64
CA LYS A 320 8.92 -7.19 14.05
C LYS A 320 8.26 -8.23 14.93
N VAL A 321 6.94 -8.40 14.84
CA VAL A 321 6.20 -9.41 15.63
C VAL A 321 6.72 -10.82 15.34
N ILE A 322 6.91 -11.17 14.05
CA ILE A 322 7.46 -12.49 13.66
C ILE A 322 8.86 -12.68 14.24
N THR A 323 9.73 -11.67 14.08
CA THR A 323 11.10 -11.73 14.58
C THR A 323 11.14 -11.98 16.07
N ASP A 324 10.38 -11.21 16.86
CA ASP A 324 10.36 -11.34 18.30
C ASP A 324 9.80 -12.70 18.76
N ASN A 325 8.80 -13.24 18.04
CA ASN A 325 8.26 -14.54 18.37
C ASN A 325 9.20 -15.70 17.99
N ILE A 326 9.91 -15.61 16.85
CA ILE A 326 10.97 -16.59 16.51
C ILE A 326 12.09 -16.55 17.56
N LEU A 327 12.57 -15.37 17.92
CA LEU A 327 13.64 -15.23 18.93
C LEU A 327 13.19 -15.71 20.31
N SER A 328 11.96 -15.39 20.73
CA SER A 328 11.37 -15.89 21.96
C SER A 328 11.34 -17.42 22.02
N ASP A 329 10.92 -18.06 20.93
CA ASP A 329 10.86 -19.51 20.84
C ASP A 329 12.25 -20.17 20.89
N VAL A 330 13.25 -19.55 20.25
CA VAL A 330 14.64 -20.09 20.21
C VAL A 330 15.38 -19.84 21.51
N THR A 331 15.22 -18.66 22.14
CA THR A 331 15.97 -18.25 23.31
C THR A 331 15.28 -18.58 24.63
N GLY A 332 13.96 -18.85 24.61
CA GLY A 332 13.13 -18.97 25.81
C GLY A 332 12.86 -17.64 26.51
N GLN A 333 13.28 -16.49 25.94
CA GLN A 333 13.01 -15.15 26.49
C GLN A 333 11.66 -14.63 26.03
N PRO A 334 10.94 -13.82 26.83
CA PRO A 334 9.67 -13.23 26.41
C PRO A 334 9.83 -12.33 25.17
N ALA A 335 8.88 -12.43 24.22
CA ALA A 335 8.84 -11.54 23.06
C ALA A 335 8.54 -10.09 23.46
N VAL A 336 9.27 -9.14 22.88
CA VAL A 336 9.06 -7.69 23.10
C VAL A 336 7.78 -7.24 22.39
N TYR A 337 7.65 -7.57 21.11
CA TYR A 337 6.43 -7.34 20.30
C TYR A 337 5.64 -8.64 20.21
N SER A 338 4.90 -8.96 21.26
CA SER A 338 4.21 -10.25 21.37
C SER A 338 3.04 -10.42 20.40
N SER A 339 2.45 -9.33 19.88
CA SER A 339 1.29 -9.41 18.99
C SER A 339 1.20 -8.23 17.99
N TYR A 340 0.60 -8.51 16.84
CA TYR A 340 0.20 -7.50 15.87
C TYR A 340 -1.19 -6.96 16.23
N GLU A 341 -1.24 -5.65 16.47
CA GLU A 341 -2.49 -4.96 16.78
C GLU A 341 -3.36 -4.76 15.53
N PRO A 342 -4.71 -4.70 15.66
CA PRO A 342 -5.60 -4.41 14.54
C PRO A 342 -5.18 -3.18 13.76
N CYS A 343 -5.26 -3.26 12.43
CA CYS A 343 -4.66 -2.32 11.49
C CYS A 343 -5.47 -1.02 11.37
N LEU A 344 -4.81 0.14 11.39
CA LEU A 344 -5.42 1.45 11.09
C LEU A 344 -5.11 1.94 9.67
N SER A 345 -4.24 1.29 8.93
CA SER A 345 -3.84 1.61 7.55
C SER A 345 -3.46 3.08 7.31
N PRO A 346 -2.56 3.68 8.11
CA PRO A 346 -2.11 5.04 7.85
C PRO A 346 -1.41 5.09 6.48
N SER A 347 -1.79 6.06 5.65
CA SER A 347 -1.28 6.21 4.29
C SER A 347 -1.06 7.68 3.94
N VAL A 348 -0.01 7.93 3.16
CA VAL A 348 0.29 9.27 2.62
C VAL A 348 1.04 9.12 1.31
N THR A 349 0.78 10.02 0.38
CA THR A 349 1.51 10.10 -0.89
C THR A 349 1.48 11.51 -1.47
N ASP A 350 2.45 11.82 -2.33
CA ASP A 350 2.41 12.97 -3.25
C ASP A 350 1.74 12.57 -4.56
N ILE A 351 0.76 13.34 -4.99
CA ILE A 351 0.07 13.17 -6.27
C ILE A 351 0.11 14.50 -7.02
N GLY A 352 1.15 14.69 -7.82
CA GLY A 352 1.32 15.92 -8.60
C GLY A 352 1.47 17.18 -7.74
N GLY A 353 2.20 17.10 -6.63
CA GLY A 353 2.42 18.20 -5.69
C GLY A 353 1.32 18.38 -4.65
N LEU A 354 0.21 17.64 -4.73
CA LEU A 354 -0.77 17.54 -3.65
C LEU A 354 -0.44 16.34 -2.76
N LEU A 355 -0.14 16.60 -1.50
CA LEU A 355 0.00 15.55 -0.49
C LEU A 355 -1.39 15.08 -0.07
N VAL A 356 -1.63 13.79 -0.15
CA VAL A 356 -2.90 13.16 0.23
C VAL A 356 -2.62 12.13 1.30
N GLY A 357 -3.37 12.17 2.40
CA GLY A 357 -3.20 11.23 3.51
C GLY A 357 -4.51 10.80 4.14
N SER A 358 -4.52 9.60 4.69
CA SER A 358 -5.66 9.09 5.45
C SER A 358 -5.23 8.06 6.50
N VAL A 359 -6.08 7.86 7.49
CA VAL A 359 -5.94 6.82 8.51
C VAL A 359 -7.31 6.43 9.06
N GLY A 360 -7.47 5.17 9.45
CA GLY A 360 -8.74 4.62 9.90
C GLY A 360 -9.69 4.33 8.74
N VAL A 361 -10.97 4.65 8.88
CA VAL A 361 -12.01 4.32 7.91
C VAL A 361 -12.61 5.56 7.25
N THR A 362 -13.13 5.37 6.03
CA THR A 362 -13.99 6.37 5.38
C THR A 362 -15.41 6.30 5.95
N SER A 363 -16.20 7.36 5.75
CA SER A 363 -17.63 7.37 6.14
C SER A 363 -18.41 6.23 5.48
N GLU A 364 -18.06 5.88 4.23
CA GLU A 364 -18.71 4.78 3.51
C GLU A 364 -18.34 3.41 4.11
N VAL A 365 -17.07 3.20 4.48
CA VAL A 365 -16.63 1.96 5.15
C VAL A 365 -17.29 1.83 6.51
N ALA A 366 -17.37 2.91 7.29
CA ALA A 366 -18.07 2.95 8.57
C ALA A 366 -19.55 2.59 8.40
N ALA A 367 -20.24 3.20 7.44
CA ALA A 367 -21.66 2.93 7.15
C ALA A 367 -21.92 1.47 6.77
N ARG A 368 -21.07 0.87 5.93
CA ARG A 368 -21.12 -0.56 5.57
C ARG A 368 -20.90 -1.48 6.79
N ALA A 369 -20.15 -1.01 7.78
CA ALA A 369 -19.95 -1.72 9.04
C ALA A 369 -21.09 -1.50 10.05
N GLY A 370 -22.09 -0.64 9.74
CA GLY A 370 -23.20 -0.30 10.63
C GLY A 370 -22.86 0.81 11.64
N ILE A 371 -21.74 1.49 11.48
CA ILE A 371 -21.30 2.59 12.35
C ILE A 371 -21.88 3.90 11.80
N LYS A 372 -22.71 4.58 12.62
CA LYS A 372 -23.18 5.93 12.32
C LYS A 372 -22.07 6.93 12.62
N THR A 373 -21.88 7.91 11.74
CA THR A 373 -20.79 8.87 11.85
C THR A 373 -21.28 10.31 11.95
N ILE A 374 -20.50 11.12 12.64
CA ILE A 374 -20.50 12.59 12.50
C ILE A 374 -19.17 13.00 11.91
N CYS A 375 -19.20 13.97 11.00
CA CYS A 375 -18.01 14.40 10.29
C CYS A 375 -17.84 15.92 10.37
N GLY A 376 -16.60 16.38 10.43
CA GLY A 376 -16.27 17.78 10.29
C GLY A 376 -15.12 17.99 9.34
N GLN A 377 -15.27 18.95 8.43
CA GLN A 377 -14.24 19.31 7.45
C GLN A 377 -13.88 20.78 7.55
N ALA A 378 -12.60 21.07 7.59
CA ALA A 378 -12.09 22.42 7.61
C ALA A 378 -10.89 22.58 6.67
N THR A 379 -10.76 23.76 6.08
CA THR A 379 -9.58 24.16 5.31
C THR A 379 -8.96 25.37 5.98
N LYS A 380 -7.66 25.29 6.28
CA LYS A 380 -6.88 26.41 6.82
C LYS A 380 -5.49 26.43 6.20
N LEU A 381 -4.78 27.53 6.35
CA LEU A 381 -3.36 27.57 6.04
C LEU A 381 -2.56 26.79 7.08
N THR A 382 -1.40 26.28 6.70
CA THR A 382 -0.51 25.52 7.60
C THR A 382 0.19 26.41 8.62
N LYS A 383 0.25 27.73 8.39
CA LYS A 383 0.83 28.78 9.26
C LYS A 383 0.23 30.14 8.94
N ALA A 384 0.63 31.17 9.68
CA ALA A 384 0.10 32.52 9.49
C ALA A 384 0.35 33.01 8.04
N ARG A 385 -0.68 33.63 7.44
CA ARG A 385 -0.72 34.04 6.03
C ARG A 385 0.39 35.00 5.59
N TYR A 386 0.98 35.73 6.53
CA TYR A 386 2.06 36.68 6.26
C TYR A 386 3.45 36.02 6.25
N PHE A 387 3.55 34.74 6.60
CA PHE A 387 4.80 34.00 6.47
C PHE A 387 4.91 33.34 5.08
N PRO A 388 6.09 33.42 4.43
CA PRO A 388 6.33 32.69 3.17
C PRO A 388 6.09 31.19 3.30
N GLY A 389 5.49 30.59 2.27
CA GLY A 389 5.23 29.14 2.23
C GLY A 389 4.05 28.68 3.12
N ALA A 390 3.16 29.59 3.53
CA ALA A 390 1.85 29.20 4.04
C ALA A 390 1.05 28.50 2.93
N LYS A 391 0.60 27.26 3.19
CA LYS A 391 -0.07 26.42 2.22
C LYS A 391 -1.44 25.97 2.72
N PRO A 392 -2.45 25.84 1.86
CA PRO A 392 -3.75 25.31 2.27
C PRO A 392 -3.63 23.84 2.67
N LEU A 393 -4.36 23.46 3.71
CA LEU A 393 -4.58 22.09 4.15
C LEU A 393 -6.07 21.92 4.45
N THR A 394 -6.69 20.93 3.79
CA THR A 394 -8.04 20.48 4.09
C THR A 394 -7.95 19.21 4.92
N LEU A 395 -8.66 19.20 6.03
CA LEU A 395 -8.77 18.08 6.97
C LEU A 395 -10.25 17.72 7.14
N LYS A 396 -10.54 16.42 7.02
CA LYS A 396 -11.83 15.83 7.38
C LYS A 396 -11.62 14.82 8.50
N LEU A 397 -12.34 14.99 9.61
CA LEU A 397 -12.38 14.09 10.74
C LEU A 397 -13.71 13.34 10.75
N ILE A 398 -13.66 12.04 11.02
CA ILE A 398 -14.80 11.13 11.06
C ILE A 398 -14.87 10.53 12.45
N PHE A 399 -15.96 10.75 13.15
CA PHE A 399 -16.17 10.23 14.50
C PHE A 399 -17.38 9.27 14.52
N ASP A 400 -17.33 8.27 15.37
CA ASP A 400 -18.49 7.49 15.72
C ASP A 400 -19.55 8.38 16.40
N ALA A 401 -20.79 8.36 15.93
CA ALA A 401 -21.83 9.28 16.38
C ALA A 401 -22.28 9.04 17.84
N TYR A 402 -22.08 7.84 18.39
CA TYR A 402 -22.47 7.50 19.77
C TYR A 402 -21.33 7.74 20.75
N THR A 403 -20.15 7.21 20.46
CA THR A 403 -18.99 7.29 21.36
C THR A 403 -18.23 8.60 21.22
N ARG A 404 -18.47 9.35 20.14
CA ARG A 404 -17.72 10.55 19.74
C ARG A 404 -16.23 10.30 19.47
N LYS A 405 -15.78 9.04 19.50
CA LYS A 405 -14.39 8.66 19.26
C LYS A 405 -14.02 8.85 17.79
N LEU A 406 -12.80 9.33 17.56
CA LEU A 406 -12.22 9.41 16.21
C LEU A 406 -12.06 8.01 15.62
N ILE A 407 -12.57 7.79 14.41
CA ILE A 407 -12.49 6.52 13.68
C ILE A 407 -11.85 6.68 12.30
N GLY A 408 -11.70 7.89 11.82
CA GLY A 408 -11.06 8.17 10.53
C GLY A 408 -10.64 9.61 10.39
N ALA A 409 -9.56 9.83 9.64
CA ALA A 409 -9.10 11.16 9.25
C ALA A 409 -8.59 11.13 7.80
N GLN A 410 -8.90 12.20 7.05
CA GLN A 410 -8.54 12.36 5.64
C GLN A 410 -7.99 13.76 5.42
N MET A 411 -6.94 13.87 4.62
CA MET A 411 -6.25 15.14 4.40
C MET A 411 -5.82 15.30 2.95
N ALA A 412 -5.91 16.54 2.48
CA ALA A 412 -5.33 16.97 1.21
C ALA A 412 -4.72 18.36 1.36
N GLY A 413 -3.46 18.53 0.98
CA GLY A 413 -2.75 19.81 1.11
C GLY A 413 -1.33 19.74 0.57
N GLU A 414 -0.62 20.87 0.61
CA GLU A 414 0.74 20.96 0.08
C GLU A 414 1.83 20.80 1.15
N ALA A 415 1.47 20.64 2.41
CA ALA A 415 2.42 20.45 3.53
C ALA A 415 1.74 19.82 4.76
N THR A 416 2.55 19.28 5.67
CA THR A 416 2.18 18.76 7.01
C THR A 416 1.19 17.58 7.04
N VAL A 417 0.98 16.90 5.92
CA VAL A 417 0.02 15.78 5.84
C VAL A 417 0.55 14.53 6.54
N ALA A 418 1.83 14.17 6.34
CA ALA A 418 2.39 12.94 6.89
C ALA A 418 2.41 12.93 8.43
N GLU A 419 2.84 14.04 9.02
CA GLU A 419 2.90 14.23 10.48
C GLU A 419 1.50 14.10 11.09
N ARG A 420 0.50 14.69 10.45
CA ARG A 420 -0.88 14.64 10.92
C ARG A 420 -1.53 13.27 10.75
N VAL A 421 -1.20 12.52 9.69
CA VAL A 421 -1.64 11.11 9.58
C VAL A 421 -1.17 10.31 10.80
N ASN A 422 0.10 10.50 11.20
CA ASN A 422 0.64 9.83 12.38
C ASN A 422 -0.02 10.30 13.69
N GLU A 423 -0.28 11.62 13.83
CA GLU A 423 -1.05 12.19 14.95
C GLU A 423 -2.42 11.49 15.09
N PHE A 424 -3.17 11.38 14.00
CA PHE A 424 -4.50 10.77 14.03
C PHE A 424 -4.47 9.25 14.19
N ALA A 425 -3.41 8.57 13.74
CA ALA A 425 -3.23 7.14 14.04
C ALA A 425 -3.14 6.91 15.56
N VAL A 426 -2.41 7.76 16.29
CA VAL A 426 -2.36 7.72 17.75
C VAL A 426 -3.72 8.07 18.35
N ALA A 427 -4.38 9.14 17.88
CA ALA A 427 -5.68 9.57 18.38
C ALA A 427 -6.76 8.49 18.24
N ILE A 428 -6.80 7.78 17.11
CA ILE A 428 -7.71 6.63 16.92
C ILE A 428 -7.35 5.50 17.89
N ARG A 429 -6.06 5.18 18.03
CA ARG A 429 -5.59 4.09 18.89
C ARG A 429 -5.97 4.29 20.35
N VAL A 430 -5.89 5.52 20.85
CA VAL A 430 -6.27 5.85 22.24
C VAL A 430 -7.77 6.16 22.40
N GLY A 431 -8.53 6.19 21.31
CA GLY A 431 -9.97 6.44 21.34
C GLY A 431 -10.35 7.88 21.67
N MET A 432 -9.57 8.86 21.19
CA MET A 432 -9.78 10.28 21.44
C MET A 432 -11.11 10.76 20.87
N THR A 433 -11.86 11.56 21.65
CA THR A 433 -13.18 12.08 21.28
C THR A 433 -13.11 13.43 20.54
N ALA A 434 -14.21 13.80 19.87
CA ALA A 434 -14.32 15.09 19.20
C ALA A 434 -14.21 16.26 20.18
N GLU A 435 -14.78 16.12 21.40
CA GLU A 435 -14.71 17.11 22.47
C GLU A 435 -13.27 17.29 22.99
N GLU A 436 -12.54 16.19 23.18
CA GLU A 436 -11.12 16.23 23.58
C GLU A 436 -10.27 16.87 22.50
N MET A 437 -10.46 16.53 21.22
CA MET A 437 -9.71 17.13 20.11
C MET A 437 -9.99 18.63 19.96
N ARG A 438 -11.24 19.05 20.18
CA ARG A 438 -11.63 20.48 20.19
C ARG A 438 -10.94 21.26 21.29
N ASN A 439 -10.82 20.68 22.49
CA ASN A 439 -10.32 21.36 23.70
C ASN A 439 -8.82 21.18 23.93
N MET A 440 -8.12 20.41 23.08
CA MET A 440 -6.70 20.14 23.23
C MET A 440 -5.87 21.40 22.99
N GLU A 441 -4.96 21.71 23.89
CA GLU A 441 -3.91 22.70 23.65
C GLU A 441 -3.01 22.24 22.50
N ARG A 442 -2.75 23.15 21.58
CA ARG A 442 -1.85 22.91 20.45
C ARG A 442 -0.72 23.92 20.45
N CYS A 443 0.47 23.50 20.01
CA CYS A 443 1.60 24.41 19.91
C CYS A 443 1.29 25.54 18.91
N PHE A 444 1.81 26.71 19.21
CA PHE A 444 1.68 27.88 18.35
C PHE A 444 3.00 28.59 18.19
N ASP A 445 3.36 28.82 16.96
CA ASP A 445 4.29 29.84 16.51
C ASP A 445 3.83 30.30 15.12
N PRO A 446 3.70 31.59 14.85
CA PRO A 446 3.09 32.09 13.60
C PRO A 446 3.86 31.72 12.35
N SER A 447 5.15 31.32 12.46
CA SER A 447 5.96 30.83 11.34
C SER A 447 5.77 29.35 11.05
N LEU A 448 5.17 28.58 11.99
CA LEU A 448 5.06 27.12 11.94
C LEU A 448 3.63 26.60 12.02
N ALA A 449 2.74 27.31 12.74
CA ALA A 449 1.38 26.86 13.03
C ALA A 449 0.39 28.03 13.11
N LEU A 450 -0.90 27.71 13.15
CA LEU A 450 -1.96 28.68 13.44
C LEU A 450 -2.34 28.63 14.93
N LEU A 451 -2.76 29.77 15.49
CA LEU A 451 -3.29 29.84 16.85
C LEU A 451 -4.53 28.91 17.03
N ILE A 452 -5.41 28.92 16.05
CA ILE A 452 -6.54 27.98 15.98
C ILE A 452 -6.24 27.00 14.84
N ASP A 453 -5.79 25.82 15.19
CA ASP A 453 -5.42 24.77 14.24
C ASP A 453 -6.64 24.22 13.48
N VAL A 454 -6.41 23.68 12.28
CA VAL A 454 -7.45 23.09 11.44
C VAL A 454 -8.20 21.94 12.13
N VAL A 455 -7.53 21.23 13.06
CA VAL A 455 -8.12 20.11 13.84
C VAL A 455 -9.24 20.64 14.74
N ILE A 456 -9.05 21.77 15.43
CA ILE A 456 -10.06 22.38 16.28
C ILE A 456 -11.31 22.70 15.45
N ASN A 457 -11.14 23.39 14.31
CA ASN A 457 -12.26 23.74 13.44
C ASN A 457 -12.99 22.52 12.86
N ALA A 458 -12.24 21.47 12.49
CA ALA A 458 -12.86 20.24 12.01
C ALA A 458 -13.65 19.52 13.12
N ALA A 459 -13.12 19.45 14.34
CA ALA A 459 -13.81 18.87 15.49
C ALA A 459 -15.07 19.68 15.86
N GLU A 460 -14.99 21.01 15.88
CA GLU A 460 -16.16 21.89 16.12
C GLU A 460 -17.27 21.66 15.10
N LYS A 461 -16.94 21.57 13.81
CA LYS A 461 -17.92 21.29 12.76
C LYS A 461 -18.55 19.91 12.93
N ALA A 462 -17.80 18.89 13.32
CA ALA A 462 -18.35 17.55 13.61
C ALA A 462 -19.36 17.58 14.76
N LEU A 463 -19.14 18.46 15.74
CA LEU A 463 -20.04 18.68 16.89
C LEU A 463 -21.21 19.65 16.58
N GLY A 464 -21.33 20.17 15.35
CA GLY A 464 -22.34 21.17 14.99
C GLY A 464 -22.06 22.58 15.54
N ILE A 465 -20.83 22.85 15.96
CA ILE A 465 -20.40 24.15 16.48
C ILE A 465 -19.83 24.97 15.33
N THR A 466 -20.23 26.25 15.23
CA THR A 466 -19.66 27.17 14.25
C THR A 466 -18.25 27.57 14.69
N PRO A 467 -17.21 27.26 13.90
CA PRO A 467 -15.85 27.59 14.26
C PRO A 467 -15.59 29.10 14.31
N VAL A 468 -14.75 29.51 15.22
CA VAL A 468 -14.15 30.85 15.19
C VAL A 468 -13.13 30.92 14.04
N THR A 469 -13.31 31.88 13.13
CA THR A 469 -12.47 32.09 11.93
C THR A 469 -11.18 32.84 12.22
#